data_b905e721a5f660a0d236c51829bd38e6
#
_entry.id   b905e721a5f660a0d236c51829bd38e6
#
_cell.length_a   1.000
_cell.length_b   1.000
_cell.length_c   1.000
_cell.angle_alpha   90.00
_cell.angle_beta   90.00
_cell.angle_gamma   90.00
#
_symmetry.space_group_name_H-M   'P 1'
#
loop_
_entity.id
_entity.type
_entity.pdbx_description
1 polymer ?
#
loop_
_entity_poly.entity_id
_entity_poly.type
_entity_poly.pdbx_seq_one_letter_code
_entity_poly.pdbx_strand_id
1 'polypeptide(L)'
;WWRSSPAVMSSTRHAPRPTLFLVTTLLILGQLTIGAAMRHQHAGLSIPDFPLAYGNILPDTSAPSVEKINEARLADHQMPTTAAQIWLQMAHRTMAFVILGVVATVAVLTFSNPIARTASAWGAIWLTMILCQVALGAWTVWSNKAADVATAHMALGALSLVVGVIFTFRLFRASDSNRFTAPDDLYSSNLTRVA
;
A
#
# COMPACT_ATOMS: atom_id res chain seq x y z
N TRP A 1 28.97 23.40 -43.84
CA TRP A 1 29.04 22.39 -42.75
C TRP A 1 27.85 22.63 -41.83
N TRP A 2 26.72 22.06 -42.18
CA TRP A 2 25.49 22.05 -41.36
C TRP A 2 25.58 20.93 -40.35
N ARG A 3 25.84 21.23 -39.10
CA ARG A 3 25.60 20.28 -38.00
C ARG A 3 24.14 20.35 -37.66
N SER A 4 23.38 19.37 -38.14
CA SER A 4 22.06 19.07 -37.62
C SER A 4 22.20 18.67 -36.14
N SER A 5 21.77 19.52 -35.24
CA SER A 5 21.59 19.16 -33.84
C SER A 5 20.59 18.01 -33.75
N PRO A 6 20.92 16.91 -33.08
CA PRO A 6 19.92 15.87 -32.84
C PRO A 6 18.78 16.50 -32.04
N ALA A 7 17.56 16.41 -32.59
CA ALA A 7 16.36 16.76 -31.86
C ALA A 7 16.34 15.96 -30.56
N VAL A 8 16.52 16.66 -29.45
CA VAL A 8 16.29 16.12 -28.11
C VAL A 8 14.80 15.81 -28.08
N MET A 9 14.45 14.58 -28.42
CA MET A 9 13.13 14.04 -28.14
C MET A 9 12.95 14.12 -26.63
N SER A 10 12.26 15.16 -26.16
CA SER A 10 11.78 15.25 -24.78
C SER A 10 10.76 14.12 -24.58
N SER A 11 11.26 12.96 -24.21
CA SER A 11 10.43 11.90 -23.65
C SER A 11 9.91 12.43 -22.31
N THR A 12 8.71 13.04 -22.34
CA THR A 12 7.91 13.34 -21.16
C THR A 12 7.41 12.03 -20.56
N ARG A 13 8.32 11.16 -20.13
CA ARG A 13 7.98 10.03 -19.28
C ARG A 13 7.57 10.63 -17.94
N HIS A 14 6.30 10.49 -17.64
CA HIS A 14 5.64 11.07 -16.48
C HIS A 14 6.40 10.67 -15.21
N ALA A 15 7.01 11.65 -14.54
CA ALA A 15 7.48 11.45 -13.17
C ALA A 15 6.30 10.96 -12.31
N PRO A 16 6.51 10.00 -11.41
CA PRO A 16 5.42 9.49 -10.57
C PRO A 16 4.79 10.66 -9.80
N ARG A 17 3.47 10.79 -9.92
CA ARG A 17 2.73 11.91 -9.33
C ARG A 17 2.77 11.80 -7.80
N PRO A 18 3.19 12.84 -7.07
CA PRO A 18 3.27 12.79 -5.61
C PRO A 18 1.92 12.46 -4.94
N THR A 19 0.80 12.78 -5.60
CA THR A 19 -0.54 12.42 -5.14
C THR A 19 -0.76 10.91 -5.04
N LEU A 20 -0.18 10.10 -5.93
CA LEU A 20 -0.29 8.64 -5.87
C LEU A 20 0.35 8.08 -4.59
N PHE A 21 1.52 8.62 -4.21
CA PHE A 21 2.21 8.21 -2.99
C PHE A 21 1.45 8.65 -1.74
N LEU A 22 0.87 9.84 -1.76
CA LEU A 22 0.01 10.31 -0.66
C LEU A 22 -1.20 9.39 -0.49
N VAL A 23 -1.92 9.08 -1.56
CA VAL A 23 -3.08 8.17 -1.51
C VAL A 23 -2.67 6.80 -0.97
N THR A 24 -1.55 6.23 -1.46
CA THR A 24 -1.05 4.95 -0.97
C THR A 24 -0.72 5.00 0.53
N THR A 25 -0.09 6.08 0.99
CA THR A 25 0.23 6.28 2.42
C THR A 25 -1.04 6.38 3.27
N LEU A 26 -2.07 7.05 2.77
CA LEU A 26 -3.37 7.15 3.45
C LEU A 26 -4.10 5.79 3.47
N LEU A 27 -4.00 4.99 2.42
CA LEU A 27 -4.52 3.62 2.41
C LEU A 27 -3.83 2.73 3.46
N ILE A 28 -2.50 2.85 3.61
CA ILE A 28 -1.75 2.13 4.66
C ILE A 28 -2.18 2.59 6.05
N LEU A 29 -2.40 3.89 6.27
CA LEU A 29 -2.93 4.40 7.53
C LEU A 29 -4.33 3.82 7.82
N GLY A 30 -5.22 3.79 6.83
CA GLY A 30 -6.55 3.16 6.93
C GLY A 30 -6.43 1.67 7.28
N GLN A 31 -5.51 0.94 6.64
CA GLN A 31 -5.25 -0.46 6.91
C GLN A 31 -4.81 -0.72 8.37
N LEU A 32 -3.91 0.13 8.90
CA LEU A 32 -3.49 0.06 10.30
C LEU A 32 -4.66 0.34 11.25
N THR A 33 -5.52 1.29 10.91
CA THR A 33 -6.73 1.60 11.69
C THR A 33 -7.70 0.40 11.72
N ILE A 34 -7.94 -0.24 10.57
CA ILE A 34 -8.75 -1.47 10.50
C ILE A 34 -8.10 -2.59 11.33
N GLY A 35 -6.78 -2.77 11.23
CA GLY A 35 -6.03 -3.74 12.02
C GLY A 35 -6.13 -3.50 13.53
N ALA A 36 -6.08 -2.23 13.96
CA ALA A 36 -6.29 -1.85 15.36
C ALA A 36 -7.72 -2.18 15.82
N ALA A 37 -8.73 -1.87 15.00
CA ALA A 37 -10.12 -2.22 15.28
C ALA A 37 -10.30 -3.75 15.40
N MET A 38 -9.68 -4.55 14.51
CA MET A 38 -9.69 -6.02 14.61
C MET A 38 -9.10 -6.51 15.93
N ARG A 39 -8.01 -5.89 16.39
CA ARG A 39 -7.38 -6.25 17.67
C ARG A 39 -8.31 -5.96 18.84
N HIS A 40 -8.93 -4.79 18.86
CA HIS A 40 -9.87 -4.39 19.92
C HIS A 40 -11.12 -5.26 19.94
N GLN A 41 -11.62 -5.68 18.79
CA GLN A 41 -12.81 -6.51 18.67
C GLN A 41 -12.53 -8.01 18.69
N HIS A 42 -11.29 -8.45 18.97
CA HIS A 42 -10.85 -9.86 18.92
C HIS A 42 -11.15 -10.56 17.58
N ALA A 43 -11.28 -9.79 16.48
CA ALA A 43 -11.66 -10.28 15.16
C ALA A 43 -10.51 -10.94 14.37
N GLY A 44 -9.28 -10.93 14.87
CA GLY A 44 -8.10 -11.37 14.12
C GLY A 44 -8.05 -12.84 13.71
N LEU A 45 -8.85 -13.68 14.34
CA LEU A 45 -9.02 -15.11 14.03
C LEU A 45 -10.50 -15.48 13.82
N SER A 46 -11.35 -14.53 13.45
CA SER A 46 -12.73 -14.83 13.11
C SER A 46 -12.84 -15.75 11.90
N ILE A 47 -11.90 -15.66 10.97
CA ILE A 47 -11.74 -16.56 9.81
C ILE A 47 -10.43 -17.32 9.99
N PRO A 48 -10.44 -18.65 10.14
CA PRO A 48 -9.26 -19.45 10.51
C PRO A 48 -8.37 -19.80 9.32
N ASP A 49 -8.86 -19.68 8.09
CA ASP A 49 -8.16 -20.05 6.85
C ASP A 49 -7.69 -18.82 6.06
N PHE A 50 -6.69 -19.02 5.22
CA PHE A 50 -6.15 -18.04 4.29
C PHE A 50 -5.55 -18.78 3.08
N PRO A 51 -5.80 -18.33 1.85
CA PRO A 51 -6.45 -17.08 1.43
C PRO A 51 -7.98 -17.10 1.46
N LEU A 52 -8.61 -18.25 1.64
CA LEU A 52 -10.05 -18.43 1.66
C LEU A 52 -10.68 -17.95 2.98
N ALA A 53 -12.01 -17.98 3.03
CA ALA A 53 -12.83 -17.68 4.19
C ALA A 53 -13.82 -18.82 4.38
N TYR A 54 -13.53 -19.71 5.32
CA TYR A 54 -14.30 -20.95 5.54
C TYR A 54 -14.41 -21.81 4.25
N GLY A 55 -13.28 -21.92 3.52
CA GLY A 55 -13.20 -22.67 2.25
C GLY A 55 -13.79 -21.94 1.03
N ASN A 56 -14.35 -20.75 1.16
CA ASN A 56 -14.92 -19.95 0.08
C ASN A 56 -14.16 -18.64 -0.14
N ILE A 57 -14.36 -17.99 -1.29
CA ILE A 57 -13.81 -16.65 -1.55
C ILE A 57 -14.52 -15.59 -0.68
N LEU A 58 -15.82 -15.72 -0.51
CA LEU A 58 -16.64 -14.86 0.37
C LEU A 58 -17.31 -15.74 1.43
N PRO A 59 -17.26 -15.34 2.71
CA PRO A 59 -17.87 -16.09 3.78
C PRO A 59 -19.40 -15.93 3.73
N ASP A 60 -20.11 -17.01 4.03
CA ASP A 60 -21.53 -16.92 4.36
C ASP A 60 -21.67 -16.45 5.81
N THR A 61 -22.31 -15.30 5.99
CA THR A 61 -22.55 -14.67 7.30
C THR A 61 -24.02 -14.65 7.68
N SER A 62 -24.85 -15.50 7.07
CA SER A 62 -26.22 -15.72 7.51
C SER A 62 -26.26 -16.23 8.95
N ALA A 63 -27.35 -15.96 9.67
CA ALA A 63 -27.49 -16.37 11.07
C ALA A 63 -27.24 -17.88 11.28
N PRO A 64 -27.81 -18.79 10.45
CA PRO A 64 -27.54 -20.22 10.59
C PRO A 64 -26.10 -20.60 10.35
N SER A 65 -25.41 -19.94 9.39
CA SER A 65 -24.00 -20.20 9.09
C SER A 65 -23.08 -19.74 10.22
N VAL A 66 -23.35 -18.56 10.80
CA VAL A 66 -22.59 -18.07 11.97
C VAL A 66 -22.81 -18.94 13.19
N GLU A 67 -24.02 -19.44 13.42
CA GLU A 67 -24.32 -20.39 14.49
C GLU A 67 -23.52 -21.67 14.34
N LYS A 68 -23.54 -22.30 13.17
CA LYS A 68 -22.74 -23.50 12.86
C LYS A 68 -21.24 -23.27 13.02
N ILE A 69 -20.73 -22.11 12.59
CA ILE A 69 -19.34 -21.71 12.80
C ILE A 69 -19.02 -21.66 14.30
N ASN A 70 -19.92 -21.07 15.09
CA ASN A 70 -19.71 -20.93 16.53
C ASN A 70 -19.79 -22.27 17.28
N GLU A 71 -20.64 -23.18 16.85
CA GLU A 71 -20.65 -24.56 17.38
C GLU A 71 -19.29 -25.26 17.19
N ALA A 72 -18.74 -25.19 15.96
CA ALA A 72 -17.42 -25.74 15.67
C ALA A 72 -16.31 -25.06 16.50
N ARG A 73 -16.33 -23.73 16.62
CA ARG A 73 -15.37 -22.97 17.42
C ARG A 73 -15.42 -23.31 18.91
N LEU A 74 -16.62 -23.50 19.45
CA LEU A 74 -16.79 -23.91 20.85
C LEU A 74 -16.26 -25.32 21.10
N ALA A 75 -16.46 -26.24 20.15
CA ALA A 75 -15.87 -27.60 20.21
C ALA A 75 -14.35 -27.57 20.26
N ASP A 76 -13.74 -26.59 19.58
CA ASP A 76 -12.28 -26.35 19.56
C ASP A 76 -11.80 -25.39 20.67
N HIS A 77 -12.61 -25.16 21.69
CA HIS A 77 -12.31 -24.23 22.80
C HIS A 77 -11.98 -22.80 22.38
N GLN A 78 -12.51 -22.34 21.24
CA GLN A 78 -12.31 -21.00 20.73
C GLN A 78 -13.49 -20.10 21.12
N MET A 79 -13.22 -18.78 21.21
CA MET A 79 -14.25 -17.76 21.45
C MET A 79 -15.22 -17.70 20.26
N PRO A 80 -16.54 -17.55 20.50
CA PRO A 80 -17.52 -17.30 19.44
C PRO A 80 -17.17 -16.07 18.62
N THR A 81 -17.58 -16.06 17.36
CA THR A 81 -17.42 -14.93 16.44
C THR A 81 -18.77 -14.39 15.98
N THR A 82 -18.80 -13.17 15.46
CA THR A 82 -19.98 -12.53 14.91
C THR A 82 -19.80 -12.23 13.41
N ALA A 83 -20.89 -12.05 12.68
CA ALA A 83 -20.86 -11.62 11.28
C ALA A 83 -20.05 -10.32 11.10
N ALA A 84 -20.16 -9.37 12.03
CA ALA A 84 -19.40 -8.12 11.99
C ALA A 84 -17.89 -8.34 12.11
N GLN A 85 -17.43 -9.25 12.97
CA GLN A 85 -16.01 -9.59 13.12
C GLN A 85 -15.48 -10.31 11.88
N ILE A 86 -16.27 -11.19 11.26
CA ILE A 86 -15.93 -11.87 10.01
C ILE A 86 -15.75 -10.82 8.90
N TRP A 87 -16.68 -9.89 8.73
CA TRP A 87 -16.58 -8.83 7.73
C TRP A 87 -15.46 -7.83 8.01
N LEU A 88 -15.15 -7.54 9.26
CA LEU A 88 -14.02 -6.68 9.62
C LEU A 88 -12.70 -7.33 9.19
N GLN A 89 -12.54 -8.64 9.40
CA GLN A 89 -11.35 -9.36 8.94
C GLN A 89 -11.30 -9.45 7.40
N MET A 90 -12.44 -9.63 6.71
CA MET A 90 -12.51 -9.59 5.26
C MET A 90 -12.13 -8.21 4.71
N ALA A 91 -12.64 -7.13 5.30
CA ALA A 91 -12.29 -5.77 4.91
C ALA A 91 -10.77 -5.52 5.04
N HIS A 92 -10.15 -5.98 6.14
CA HIS A 92 -8.71 -5.92 6.32
C HIS A 92 -7.95 -6.68 5.22
N ARG A 93 -8.36 -7.90 4.90
CA ARG A 93 -7.73 -8.71 3.84
C ARG A 93 -7.87 -8.06 2.45
N THR A 94 -9.08 -7.60 2.12
CA THR A 94 -9.36 -6.95 0.83
C THR A 94 -8.54 -5.67 0.68
N MET A 95 -8.47 -4.84 1.72
CA MET A 95 -7.67 -3.62 1.71
C MET A 95 -6.17 -3.94 1.54
N ALA A 96 -5.66 -5.03 2.14
CA ALA A 96 -4.27 -5.45 1.96
C ALA A 96 -3.95 -5.78 0.49
N PHE A 97 -4.85 -6.47 -0.23
CA PHE A 97 -4.69 -6.73 -1.66
C PHE A 97 -4.78 -5.45 -2.51
N VAL A 98 -5.67 -4.53 -2.17
CA VAL A 98 -5.74 -3.22 -2.83
C VAL A 98 -4.42 -2.46 -2.66
N ILE A 99 -3.88 -2.39 -1.44
CA ILE A 99 -2.60 -1.74 -1.16
C ILE A 99 -1.46 -2.42 -1.93
N LEU A 100 -1.42 -3.74 -1.95
CA LEU A 100 -0.41 -4.48 -2.71
C LEU A 100 -0.46 -4.12 -4.20
N GLY A 101 -1.64 -4.08 -4.80
CA GLY A 101 -1.83 -3.68 -6.21
C GLY A 101 -1.37 -2.25 -6.48
N VAL A 102 -1.71 -1.30 -5.60
CA VAL A 102 -1.30 0.10 -5.73
C VAL A 102 0.21 0.24 -5.57
N VAL A 103 0.83 -0.39 -4.56
CA VAL A 103 2.28 -0.33 -4.35
C VAL A 103 3.05 -1.02 -5.48
N ALA A 104 2.54 -2.15 -6.00
CA ALA A 104 3.12 -2.79 -7.19
C ALA A 104 3.07 -1.85 -8.41
N THR A 105 1.97 -1.15 -8.62
CA THR A 105 1.84 -0.14 -9.69
C THR A 105 2.86 0.99 -9.50
N VAL A 106 3.01 1.51 -8.28
CA VAL A 106 4.01 2.52 -7.94
C VAL A 106 5.43 2.02 -8.25
N ALA A 107 5.76 0.80 -7.85
CA ALA A 107 7.05 0.18 -8.12
C ALA A 107 7.32 0.09 -9.63
N VAL A 108 6.37 -0.42 -10.42
CA VAL A 108 6.49 -0.52 -11.88
C VAL A 108 6.72 0.85 -12.52
N LEU A 109 5.95 1.86 -12.13
CA LEU A 109 6.10 3.23 -12.66
C LEU A 109 7.46 3.85 -12.32
N THR A 110 8.00 3.54 -11.14
CA THR A 110 9.34 4.03 -10.74
C THR A 110 10.46 3.29 -11.45
N PHE A 111 10.35 1.97 -11.64
CA PHE A 111 11.33 1.17 -12.40
C PHE A 111 11.39 1.53 -13.87
N SER A 112 10.28 1.93 -14.47
CA SER A 112 10.21 2.31 -15.88
C SER A 112 10.88 3.66 -16.18
N ASN A 113 11.36 4.40 -15.16
CA ASN A 113 12.01 5.69 -15.32
C ASN A 113 13.53 5.58 -15.07
N PRO A 114 14.38 5.50 -16.13
CA PRO A 114 15.82 5.29 -15.98
C PRO A 114 16.56 6.46 -15.31
N ILE A 115 15.94 7.64 -15.24
CA ILE A 115 16.54 8.84 -14.64
C ILE A 115 16.34 8.85 -13.11
N ALA A 116 15.39 8.07 -12.58
CA ALA A 116 14.99 8.11 -11.19
C ALA A 116 15.51 6.91 -10.36
N ARG A 117 16.80 6.60 -10.43
CA ARG A 117 17.41 5.48 -9.68
C ARG A 117 17.03 5.46 -8.19
N THR A 118 17.03 6.62 -7.55
CA THR A 118 16.65 6.74 -6.13
C THR A 118 15.17 6.39 -5.92
N ALA A 119 14.27 6.83 -6.80
CA ALA A 119 12.85 6.51 -6.71
C ALA A 119 12.59 5.02 -6.93
N SER A 120 13.33 4.37 -7.83
CA SER A 120 13.25 2.92 -8.07
C SER A 120 13.64 2.12 -6.83
N ALA A 121 14.72 2.51 -6.15
CA ALA A 121 15.14 1.85 -4.92
C ALA A 121 14.07 1.95 -3.81
N TRP A 122 13.47 3.13 -3.62
CA TRP A 122 12.38 3.32 -2.65
C TRP A 122 11.12 2.53 -3.02
N GLY A 123 10.77 2.48 -4.32
CA GLY A 123 9.66 1.66 -4.81
C GLY A 123 9.88 0.17 -4.53
N ALA A 124 11.11 -0.33 -4.75
CA ALA A 124 11.47 -1.71 -4.45
C ALA A 124 11.39 -2.02 -2.95
N ILE A 125 11.95 -1.16 -2.11
CA ILE A 125 11.89 -1.31 -0.64
C ILE A 125 10.44 -1.37 -0.18
N TRP A 126 9.60 -0.45 -0.64
CA TRP A 126 8.20 -0.39 -0.23
C TRP A 126 7.41 -1.62 -0.68
N LEU A 127 7.60 -2.06 -1.93
CA LEU A 127 6.98 -3.29 -2.42
C LEU A 127 7.42 -4.52 -1.60
N THR A 128 8.72 -4.66 -1.32
CA THR A 128 9.23 -5.75 -0.49
C THR A 128 8.60 -5.74 0.90
N MET A 129 8.48 -4.56 1.52
CA MET A 129 7.84 -4.43 2.83
C MET A 129 6.37 -4.86 2.80
N ILE A 130 5.61 -4.48 1.77
CA ILE A 130 4.20 -4.87 1.63
C ILE A 130 4.06 -6.36 1.35
N LEU A 131 4.94 -6.97 0.55
CA LEU A 131 4.96 -8.43 0.35
C LEU A 131 5.25 -9.17 1.67
N CYS A 132 6.24 -8.71 2.44
CA CYS A 132 6.52 -9.26 3.77
C CYS A 132 5.31 -9.07 4.72
N GLN A 133 4.59 -7.94 4.64
CA GLN A 133 3.38 -7.68 5.40
C GLN A 133 2.27 -8.69 5.08
N VAL A 134 2.03 -8.97 3.80
CA VAL A 134 1.04 -9.97 3.39
C VAL A 134 1.44 -11.36 3.90
N ALA A 135 2.71 -11.73 3.78
CA ALA A 135 3.23 -13.00 4.26
C ALA A 135 3.10 -13.15 5.79
N LEU A 136 3.47 -12.11 6.56
CA LEU A 136 3.31 -12.10 8.02
C LEU A 136 1.84 -12.12 8.43
N GLY A 137 0.96 -11.43 7.70
CA GLY A 137 -0.48 -11.45 7.93
C GLY A 137 -1.07 -12.85 7.74
N ALA A 138 -0.69 -13.55 6.66
CA ALA A 138 -1.06 -14.94 6.42
C ALA A 138 -0.52 -15.87 7.53
N TRP A 139 0.74 -15.68 7.90
CA TRP A 139 1.36 -16.47 8.96
C TRP A 139 0.72 -16.21 10.34
N THR A 140 0.25 -15.00 10.62
CA THR A 140 -0.50 -14.71 11.85
C THR A 140 -1.78 -15.57 11.94
N VAL A 141 -2.46 -15.83 10.81
CA VAL A 141 -3.63 -16.72 10.76
C VAL A 141 -3.18 -18.17 10.95
N TRP A 142 -2.22 -18.67 10.17
CA TRP A 142 -1.76 -20.07 10.21
C TRP A 142 -1.09 -20.46 11.53
N SER A 143 -0.44 -19.52 12.21
CA SER A 143 0.19 -19.74 13.53
C SER A 143 -0.79 -19.60 14.70
N ASN A 144 -2.09 -19.49 14.44
CA ASN A 144 -3.10 -19.23 15.46
C ASN A 144 -2.75 -18.00 16.32
N LYS A 145 -2.29 -16.92 15.65
CA LYS A 145 -1.93 -15.64 16.25
C LYS A 145 -0.75 -15.74 17.26
N ALA A 146 0.31 -16.46 16.88
CA ALA A 146 1.55 -16.46 17.66
C ALA A 146 1.99 -15.01 17.94
N ALA A 147 2.31 -14.70 19.20
CA ALA A 147 2.48 -13.33 19.68
C ALA A 147 3.65 -12.59 19.01
N ASP A 148 4.73 -13.30 18.72
CA ASP A 148 5.92 -12.80 18.02
C ASP A 148 5.60 -12.45 16.55
N VAL A 149 4.88 -13.34 15.84
CA VAL A 149 4.46 -13.12 14.44
C VAL A 149 3.51 -11.93 14.35
N ALA A 150 2.50 -11.88 15.22
CA ALA A 150 1.54 -10.78 15.26
C ALA A 150 2.22 -9.44 15.58
N THR A 151 3.22 -9.45 16.47
CA THR A 151 4.00 -8.26 16.83
C THR A 151 4.88 -7.81 15.66
N ALA A 152 5.55 -8.74 14.98
CA ALA A 152 6.35 -8.45 13.79
C ALA A 152 5.50 -7.88 12.66
N HIS A 153 4.30 -8.44 12.42
CA HIS A 153 3.34 -7.92 11.45
C HIS A 153 2.94 -6.47 11.75
N MET A 154 2.62 -6.16 13.02
CA MET A 154 2.27 -4.79 13.43
C MET A 154 3.44 -3.82 13.31
N ALA A 155 4.64 -4.21 13.74
CA ALA A 155 5.84 -3.38 13.67
C ALA A 155 6.23 -3.04 12.23
N LEU A 156 6.22 -4.04 11.34
CA LEU A 156 6.50 -3.83 9.93
C LEU A 156 5.42 -2.96 9.25
N GLY A 157 4.15 -3.06 9.67
CA GLY A 157 3.07 -2.19 9.21
C GLY A 157 3.31 -0.73 9.56
N ALA A 158 3.66 -0.46 10.81
CA ALA A 158 4.02 0.89 11.25
C ALA A 158 5.24 1.44 10.50
N LEU A 159 6.27 0.62 10.28
CA LEU A 159 7.44 0.99 9.50
C LEU A 159 7.08 1.30 8.03
N SER A 160 6.18 0.52 7.43
CA SER A 160 5.68 0.78 6.06
C SER A 160 4.99 2.14 5.94
N LEU A 161 4.23 2.55 6.96
CA LEU A 161 3.63 3.89 7.02
C LEU A 161 4.70 4.98 7.11
N VAL A 162 5.71 4.82 7.96
CA VAL A 162 6.81 5.79 8.10
C VAL A 162 7.55 5.97 6.77
N VAL A 163 7.88 4.87 6.09
CA VAL A 163 8.51 4.90 4.75
C VAL A 163 7.61 5.64 3.75
N GLY A 164 6.32 5.37 3.75
CA GLY A 164 5.34 6.04 2.89
C GLY A 164 5.30 7.56 3.12
N VAL A 165 5.26 7.99 4.38
CA VAL A 165 5.28 9.41 4.76
C VAL A 165 6.56 10.10 4.29
N ILE A 166 7.74 9.52 4.60
CA ILE A 166 9.04 10.10 4.22
C ILE A 166 9.13 10.23 2.69
N PHE A 167 8.71 9.21 1.96
CA PHE A 167 8.80 9.20 0.51
C PHE A 167 7.83 10.21 -0.12
N THR A 168 6.59 10.26 0.34
CA THR A 168 5.61 11.25 -0.07
C THR A 168 6.14 12.68 0.12
N PHE A 169 6.70 12.97 1.29
CA PHE A 169 7.24 14.29 1.61
C PHE A 169 8.40 14.70 0.70
N ARG A 170 9.33 13.76 0.40
CA ARG A 170 10.45 14.01 -0.52
C ARG A 170 9.99 14.33 -1.93
N LEU A 171 8.96 13.64 -2.42
CA LEU A 171 8.42 13.89 -3.76
C LEU A 171 7.73 15.25 -3.88
N PHE A 172 6.96 15.66 -2.87
CA PHE A 172 6.35 17.00 -2.86
C PHE A 172 7.42 18.09 -2.89
N ARG A 173 8.46 17.98 -2.05
CA ARG A 173 9.57 18.95 -2.05
C ARG A 173 10.30 19.02 -3.40
N ALA A 174 10.55 17.88 -4.03
CA ALA A 174 11.19 17.84 -5.35
C ALA A 174 10.31 18.48 -6.44
N SER A 175 8.99 18.31 -6.36
CA SER A 175 8.04 18.94 -7.29
C SER A 175 7.97 20.46 -7.15
N ASP A 176 8.06 20.98 -5.93
CA ASP A 176 8.06 22.42 -5.67
C ASP A 176 9.36 23.07 -6.15
N SER A 177 10.50 22.45 -5.90
CA SER A 177 11.81 22.95 -6.37
C SER A 177 11.84 23.12 -7.89
N ASN A 178 11.27 22.18 -8.65
CA ASN A 178 11.19 22.28 -10.11
C ASN A 178 10.25 23.38 -10.62
N ARG A 179 9.30 23.83 -9.82
CA ARG A 179 8.40 24.96 -10.19
C ARG A 179 9.10 26.30 -10.07
N PHE A 180 10.03 26.45 -9.12
CA PHE A 180 10.77 27.71 -8.91
C PHE A 180 12.00 27.84 -9.82
N THR A 181 12.48 26.78 -10.44
CA THR A 181 13.63 26.78 -11.37
C THR A 181 13.22 26.76 -12.83
N ALA A 182 11.95 26.93 -13.19
CA ALA A 182 11.54 27.20 -14.57
C ALA A 182 12.07 28.59 -14.96
N PRO A 183 12.99 28.69 -15.96
CA PRO A 183 13.63 29.95 -16.26
C PRO A 183 12.64 30.99 -16.77
N ASP A 184 12.85 32.24 -16.37
CA ASP A 184 12.25 33.47 -16.99
C ASP A 184 12.72 33.68 -18.44
N ASP A 185 13.25 32.65 -19.10
CA ASP A 185 13.79 32.70 -20.46
C ASP A 185 12.72 33.05 -21.52
N LEU A 186 11.43 32.92 -21.17
CA LEU A 186 10.34 33.36 -22.05
C LEU A 186 10.11 34.86 -22.02
N TYR A 187 10.60 35.57 -20.99
CA TYR A 187 10.46 37.03 -20.92
C TYR A 187 11.58 37.75 -21.66
N SER A 188 12.79 37.20 -21.71
CA SER A 188 13.94 37.80 -22.38
C SER A 188 13.88 37.71 -23.90
N SER A 189 13.26 36.64 -24.44
CA SER A 189 13.16 36.48 -25.91
C SER A 189 12.17 37.42 -26.60
N ASN A 190 11.23 38.03 -25.87
CA ASN A 190 10.29 39.03 -26.40
C ASN A 190 10.85 40.45 -26.44
N LEU A 191 11.86 40.76 -25.62
CA LEU A 191 12.46 42.09 -25.61
C LEU A 191 13.47 42.33 -26.75
N THR A 192 14.04 41.27 -27.33
CA THR A 192 14.98 41.36 -28.45
C THR A 192 14.31 41.34 -29.83
N ARG A 193 12.98 41.19 -29.91
CA ARG A 193 12.22 41.27 -31.18
C ARG A 193 11.60 42.61 -31.48
N VAL A 194 11.74 43.59 -30.58
CA VAL A 194 11.12 44.93 -30.73
C VAL A 194 12.19 46.04 -30.86
N ALA A 195 13.46 45.70 -30.96
CA ALA A 195 14.59 46.57 -31.32
C ALA A 195 15.10 46.19 -32.71
#